data_902914ed4e30e9c0cb103507253d80c2
#
_entry.id   902914ed4e30e9c0cb103507253d80c2
#
_cell.length_a   1.000
_cell.length_b   1.000
_cell.length_c   1.000
_cell.angle_alpha   90.00
_cell.angle_beta   90.00
_cell.angle_gamma   90.00
#
_symmetry.space_group_name_H-M   'P 1'
#
loop_
_entity.id
_entity.type
_entity.pdbx_description
1 polymer ?
#
loop_
_entity_poly.entity_id
_entity_poly.type
_entity_poly.pdbx_seq_one_letter_code
_entity_poly.pdbx_strand_id
1 'polypeptide(L)'
;MVDATEVRWRDTGSLGAFCDFEGKRRFPELGINLNVLQPGQPMGLYHRENAQEDFLVLAGTCLLIVEGEERELKTWDFFHSPPQTEHVIVGAGTERAVVLAVGSRGRGRKGLVYPVSEAALKHGAGVEQETTKPADAYGSFAEWKRSLYQEGWLPDR
;
A
#
# COMPACT_ATOMS: atom_id res chain seq x y z
N MET A 1 -15.29 15.62 -10.28
CA MET A 1 -15.75 14.45 -9.49
C MET A 1 -15.46 13.22 -10.34
N VAL A 2 -14.94 12.17 -9.75
CA VAL A 2 -14.62 10.91 -10.43
C VAL A 2 -15.15 9.75 -9.61
N ASP A 3 -15.52 8.66 -10.28
CA ASP A 3 -15.94 7.40 -9.66
C ASP A 3 -14.75 6.43 -9.66
N ALA A 4 -14.51 5.76 -8.54
CA ALA A 4 -13.40 4.82 -8.40
C ALA A 4 -13.48 3.64 -9.40
N THR A 5 -14.68 3.28 -9.85
CA THR A 5 -14.87 2.23 -10.86
C THR A 5 -14.54 2.68 -12.29
N GLU A 6 -14.44 3.99 -12.51
CA GLU A 6 -14.17 4.59 -13.83
C GLU A 6 -12.74 5.09 -13.99
N VAL A 7 -11.96 5.13 -12.90
CA VAL A 7 -10.56 5.55 -12.95
C VAL A 7 -9.64 4.42 -13.43
N ARG A 8 -8.40 4.78 -13.75
CA ARG A 8 -7.39 3.81 -14.14
C ARG A 8 -6.85 3.09 -12.91
N TRP A 9 -6.87 1.77 -12.98
CA TRP A 9 -6.23 0.89 -12.02
C TRP A 9 -4.87 0.41 -12.50
N ARG A 10 -4.07 -0.07 -11.57
CA ARG A 10 -2.80 -0.77 -11.79
C ARG A 10 -2.81 -2.03 -10.94
N ASP A 11 -2.27 -3.09 -11.50
CA ASP A 11 -2.21 -4.40 -10.85
C ASP A 11 -0.88 -5.08 -11.20
N THR A 12 -0.20 -5.66 -10.23
CA THR A 12 0.96 -6.52 -10.46
C THR A 12 0.61 -7.99 -10.28
N GLY A 13 -0.55 -8.29 -9.72
CA GLY A 13 -0.92 -9.61 -9.25
C GLY A 13 -0.31 -9.99 -7.91
N SER A 14 0.93 -9.60 -7.63
CA SER A 14 1.65 -9.97 -6.39
C SER A 14 1.53 -8.92 -5.28
N LEU A 15 1.37 -7.64 -5.62
CA LEU A 15 1.26 -6.53 -4.68
C LEU A 15 -0.15 -5.94 -4.60
N GLY A 16 -1.14 -6.68 -5.07
CA GLY A 16 -2.51 -6.20 -5.14
C GLY A 16 -2.74 -5.18 -6.25
N ALA A 17 -3.95 -4.63 -6.28
CA ALA A 17 -4.34 -3.61 -7.24
C ALA A 17 -4.54 -2.28 -6.55
N PHE A 18 -4.27 -1.19 -7.26
CA PHE A 18 -4.54 0.14 -6.75
C PHE A 18 -4.99 1.11 -7.84
N CYS A 19 -5.73 2.14 -7.43
CA CYS A 19 -5.98 3.31 -8.25
C CYS A 19 -5.56 4.59 -7.52
N ASP A 20 -5.13 5.57 -8.29
CA ASP A 20 -5.08 6.96 -7.86
C ASP A 20 -6.25 7.72 -8.51
N PHE A 21 -6.63 8.83 -7.91
CA PHE A 21 -7.70 9.69 -8.43
C PHE A 21 -7.15 10.83 -9.30
N GLU A 22 -5.88 10.70 -9.68
CA GLU A 22 -5.16 11.71 -10.43
C GLU A 22 -5.40 11.54 -11.93
N GLY A 23 -5.63 12.65 -12.60
CA GLY A 23 -5.69 12.68 -14.06
C GLY A 23 -4.33 12.95 -14.68
N LYS A 24 -4.28 13.92 -15.61
CA LYS A 24 -3.02 14.37 -16.26
C LYS A 24 -2.09 15.12 -15.30
N ARG A 25 -2.62 15.67 -14.22
CA ARG A 25 -1.87 16.44 -13.22
C ARG A 25 -1.93 15.74 -11.88
N ARG A 26 -0.79 15.61 -11.25
CA ARG A 26 -0.68 15.09 -9.89
C ARG A 26 -1.24 16.09 -8.88
N PHE A 27 -1.80 15.60 -7.80
CA PHE A 27 -2.09 16.42 -6.63
C PHE A 27 -0.77 16.89 -6.01
N PRO A 28 -0.59 18.20 -5.77
CA PRO A 28 0.72 18.69 -5.37
C PRO A 28 1.11 18.34 -3.94
N GLU A 29 0.15 18.21 -3.05
CA GLU A 29 0.38 18.08 -1.61
C GLU A 29 0.18 16.67 -1.07
N LEU A 30 -0.80 15.95 -1.60
CA LEU A 30 -1.17 14.61 -1.14
C LEU A 30 -1.22 13.62 -2.30
N GLY A 31 -0.81 12.38 -2.04
CA GLY A 31 -1.17 11.20 -2.82
C GLY A 31 -2.37 10.52 -2.16
N ILE A 32 -3.37 10.15 -2.93
CA ILE A 32 -4.56 9.46 -2.43
C ILE A 32 -4.79 8.24 -3.31
N ASN A 33 -4.78 7.07 -2.70
CA ASN A 33 -4.92 5.80 -3.40
C ASN A 33 -5.98 4.92 -2.73
N LEU A 34 -6.72 4.16 -3.53
CA LEU A 34 -7.42 2.98 -3.06
C LEU A 34 -6.61 1.75 -3.43
N ASN A 35 -6.44 0.85 -2.48
CA ASN A 35 -5.73 -0.41 -2.65
C ASN A 35 -6.68 -1.56 -2.38
N VAL A 36 -6.62 -2.58 -3.23
CA VAL A 36 -7.38 -3.83 -3.10
C VAL A 36 -6.39 -4.97 -2.95
N LEU A 37 -6.44 -5.65 -1.83
CA LEU A 37 -5.50 -6.69 -1.44
C LEU A 37 -6.24 -8.01 -1.27
N GLN A 38 -5.79 -9.05 -1.96
CA GLN A 38 -6.20 -10.42 -1.63
C GLN A 38 -5.51 -10.86 -0.34
N PRO A 39 -6.03 -11.89 0.38
CA PRO A 39 -5.32 -12.47 1.50
C PRO A 39 -3.87 -12.84 1.13
N GLY A 40 -2.92 -12.38 1.95
CA GLY A 40 -1.48 -12.58 1.73
C GLY A 40 -0.81 -11.60 0.76
N GLN A 41 -1.56 -10.73 0.07
CA GLN A 41 -0.96 -9.73 -0.83
C GLN A 41 -0.50 -8.50 -0.05
N PRO A 42 0.78 -8.10 -0.12
CA PRO A 42 1.24 -6.84 0.44
C PRO A 42 0.83 -5.65 -0.43
N MET A 43 0.57 -4.53 0.20
CA MET A 43 0.28 -3.25 -0.47
C MET A 43 1.53 -2.62 -1.10
N GLY A 44 2.69 -3.00 -0.61
CA GLY A 44 4.01 -2.58 -1.02
C GLY A 44 5.06 -3.35 -0.24
N LEU A 45 6.26 -2.82 -0.12
CA LEU A 45 7.31 -3.40 0.72
C LEU A 45 7.48 -2.60 2.00
N TYR A 46 7.88 -3.29 3.06
CA TYR A 46 8.20 -2.69 4.35
C TYR A 46 9.24 -1.59 4.18
N HIS A 47 8.90 -0.40 4.61
CA HIS A 47 9.72 0.78 4.40
C HIS A 47 9.44 1.86 5.44
N ARG A 48 10.33 2.86 5.47
CA ARG A 48 10.13 4.14 6.14
C ARG A 48 10.51 5.28 5.21
N GLU A 49 9.90 6.42 5.38
CA GLU A 49 10.22 7.64 4.64
C GLU A 49 10.00 8.92 5.46
N ASN A 50 10.40 10.08 4.93
CA ASN A 50 10.23 11.38 5.60
C ASN A 50 8.81 11.96 5.45
N ALA A 51 7.91 11.26 4.79
CA ALA A 51 6.53 11.68 4.66
C ALA A 51 5.65 11.04 5.72
N GLN A 52 4.56 11.71 6.06
CA GLN A 52 3.45 11.12 6.79
C GLN A 52 2.61 10.29 5.82
N GLU A 53 2.18 9.13 6.26
CA GLU A 53 1.20 8.32 5.55
C GLU A 53 0.07 7.91 6.51
N ASP A 54 -1.14 7.89 5.98
CA ASP A 54 -2.34 7.56 6.74
C ASP A 54 -3.14 6.49 5.99
N PHE A 55 -3.70 5.52 6.72
CA PHE A 55 -4.39 4.38 6.15
C PHE A 55 -5.71 4.15 6.87
N LEU A 56 -6.78 3.96 6.10
CA LEU A 56 -8.09 3.58 6.62
C LEU A 56 -8.56 2.29 5.91
N VAL A 57 -8.84 1.25 6.69
CA VAL A 57 -9.43 0.03 6.16
C VAL A 57 -10.91 0.26 5.89
N LEU A 58 -11.31 0.21 4.62
CA LEU A 58 -12.70 0.43 4.19
C LEU A 58 -13.50 -0.87 4.15
N ALA A 59 -12.83 -2.01 3.92
CA ALA A 59 -13.45 -3.33 3.91
C ALA A 59 -12.41 -4.42 4.18
N GLY A 60 -12.86 -5.54 4.74
CA GLY A 60 -12.02 -6.71 5.01
C GLY A 60 -11.10 -6.56 6.21
N THR A 61 -10.05 -7.36 6.23
CA THR A 61 -9.06 -7.42 7.31
C THR A 61 -7.65 -7.30 6.72
N CYS A 62 -6.78 -6.57 7.39
CA CYS A 62 -5.37 -6.42 7.04
C CYS A 62 -4.47 -6.83 8.19
N LEU A 63 -3.26 -7.21 7.87
CA LEU A 63 -2.14 -7.30 8.79
C LEU A 63 -1.27 -6.05 8.59
N LEU A 64 -1.15 -5.24 9.61
CA LEU A 64 -0.18 -4.16 9.70
C LEU A 64 1.10 -4.72 10.34
N ILE A 65 2.22 -4.55 9.65
CA ILE A 65 3.54 -4.78 10.23
C ILE A 65 4.13 -3.39 10.46
N VAL A 66 4.34 -3.02 11.71
CA VAL A 66 4.83 -1.69 12.11
C VAL A 66 5.90 -1.83 13.18
N GLU A 67 7.07 -1.20 12.96
CA GLU A 67 8.21 -1.26 13.88
C GLU A 67 8.58 -2.71 14.26
N GLY A 68 8.45 -3.65 13.31
CA GLY A 68 8.71 -5.07 13.49
C GLY A 68 7.60 -5.88 14.17
N GLU A 69 6.53 -5.24 14.63
CA GLU A 69 5.38 -5.89 15.26
C GLU A 69 4.23 -6.12 14.29
N GLU A 70 3.54 -7.25 14.43
CA GLU A 70 2.34 -7.59 13.68
C GLU A 70 1.07 -7.14 14.44
N ARG A 71 0.14 -6.45 13.76
CA ARG A 71 -1.15 -6.01 14.31
C ARG A 71 -2.26 -6.22 13.31
N GLU A 72 -3.38 -6.77 13.74
CA GLU A 72 -4.58 -6.88 12.91
C GLU A 72 -5.28 -5.53 12.80
N LEU A 73 -5.69 -5.16 11.57
CA LEU A 73 -6.58 -4.05 11.27
C LEU A 73 -7.85 -4.59 10.63
N LYS A 74 -9.00 -4.06 11.07
CA LYS A 74 -10.34 -4.38 10.55
C LYS A 74 -10.98 -3.17 9.90
N THR A 75 -12.07 -3.40 9.20
CA THR A 75 -12.90 -2.32 8.64
C THR A 75 -13.13 -1.21 9.67
N TRP A 76 -12.84 0.02 9.27
CA TRP A 76 -12.86 1.28 10.02
C TRP A 76 -11.69 1.50 10.97
N ASP A 77 -10.72 0.59 11.06
CA ASP A 77 -9.49 0.89 11.76
C ASP A 77 -8.64 1.87 10.94
N PHE A 78 -8.07 2.84 11.64
CA PHE A 78 -7.23 3.89 11.08
C PHE A 78 -5.81 3.78 11.64
N PHE A 79 -4.83 3.76 10.76
CA PHE A 79 -3.42 3.79 11.12
C PHE A 79 -2.79 5.09 10.65
N HIS A 80 -2.22 5.85 11.59
CA HIS A 80 -1.41 7.04 11.34
C HIS A 80 0.06 6.66 11.41
N SER A 81 0.78 6.87 10.32
CA SER A 81 2.21 6.64 10.21
C SER A 81 2.96 7.97 10.18
N PRO A 82 3.53 8.43 11.30
CA PRO A 82 4.43 9.58 11.31
C PRO A 82 5.66 9.35 10.40
N PRO A 83 6.36 10.41 9.98
CA PRO A 83 7.63 10.26 9.28
C PRO A 83 8.60 9.34 10.00
N GLN A 84 9.29 8.50 9.25
CA GLN A 84 10.28 7.51 9.70
C GLN A 84 9.71 6.29 10.46
N THR A 85 8.41 6.12 10.51
CA THR A 85 7.79 4.87 11.00
C THR A 85 7.95 3.77 9.97
N GLU A 86 8.56 2.66 10.35
CA GLU A 86 8.71 1.49 9.50
C GLU A 86 7.40 0.71 9.44
N HIS A 87 6.86 0.49 8.23
CA HIS A 87 5.57 -0.20 8.10
C HIS A 87 5.33 -0.83 6.73
N VAL A 88 4.38 -1.76 6.70
CA VAL A 88 3.69 -2.28 5.51
C VAL A 88 2.33 -2.83 5.90
N ILE A 89 1.38 -2.80 4.98
CA ILE A 89 0.06 -3.44 5.12
C ILE A 89 -0.03 -4.63 4.17
N VAL A 90 -0.55 -5.75 4.67
CA VAL A 90 -0.77 -6.98 3.93
C VAL A 90 -2.25 -7.38 4.05
N GLY A 91 -2.88 -7.81 2.97
CA GLY A 91 -4.23 -8.37 3.03
C GLY A 91 -4.27 -9.60 3.93
N ALA A 92 -5.31 -9.73 4.76
CA ALA A 92 -5.45 -10.82 5.72
C ALA A 92 -6.87 -11.40 5.71
N GLY A 93 -7.13 -12.39 6.55
CA GLY A 93 -8.43 -13.06 6.61
C GLY A 93 -8.72 -13.92 5.38
N THR A 94 -9.99 -14.05 5.02
CA THR A 94 -10.49 -14.89 3.92
C THR A 94 -11.04 -14.09 2.75
N GLU A 95 -11.29 -12.81 2.99
CA GLU A 95 -11.85 -11.88 2.01
C GLU A 95 -10.80 -10.85 1.61
N ARG A 96 -11.01 -10.22 0.45
CA ARG A 96 -10.15 -9.12 0.05
C ARG A 96 -10.34 -7.91 0.95
N ALA A 97 -9.28 -7.19 1.18
CA ALA A 97 -9.31 -5.93 1.91
C ALA A 97 -9.25 -4.74 0.96
N VAL A 98 -9.91 -3.64 1.35
CA VAL A 98 -9.84 -2.36 0.66
C VAL A 98 -9.29 -1.33 1.63
N VAL A 99 -8.20 -0.67 1.24
CA VAL A 99 -7.50 0.30 2.07
C VAL A 99 -7.38 1.63 1.33
N LEU A 100 -7.87 2.69 1.96
CA LEU A 100 -7.58 4.07 1.55
C LEU A 100 -6.21 4.44 2.12
N ALA A 101 -5.30 4.86 1.25
CA ALA A 101 -3.99 5.37 1.64
C ALA A 101 -3.85 6.84 1.23
N VAL A 102 -3.34 7.65 2.15
CA VAL A 102 -3.08 9.09 1.94
C VAL A 102 -1.67 9.38 2.39
N GLY A 103 -0.81 9.83 1.46
CA GLY A 103 0.58 10.18 1.74
C GLY A 103 0.89 11.63 1.43
N SER A 104 1.68 12.28 2.28
CA SER A 104 2.13 13.65 2.01
C SER A 104 3.22 13.68 0.95
N ARG A 105 3.22 14.70 0.07
CA ARG A 105 4.19 14.84 -1.02
C ARG A 105 5.20 15.97 -0.82
N GLY A 106 4.96 16.85 0.11
CA GLY A 106 5.69 18.14 0.25
C GLY A 106 7.16 18.03 0.60
N ARG A 107 7.64 16.90 1.07
CA ARG A 107 9.05 16.66 1.43
C ARG A 107 9.74 15.62 0.55
N GLY A 108 9.03 15.09 -0.43
CA GLY A 108 9.53 14.13 -1.39
C GLY A 108 9.94 12.79 -0.77
N ARG A 109 10.38 11.86 -1.61
CA ARG A 109 10.90 10.53 -1.20
C ARG A 109 12.28 10.60 -0.53
N LYS A 110 12.65 11.75 0.04
CA LYS A 110 13.90 11.87 0.80
C LYS A 110 13.78 11.02 2.06
N GLY A 111 14.76 10.17 2.30
CA GLY A 111 14.79 9.30 3.45
C GLY A 111 14.01 7.99 3.29
N LEU A 112 13.61 7.62 2.07
CA LEU A 112 13.04 6.31 1.77
C LEU A 112 14.12 5.23 1.98
N VAL A 113 13.80 4.28 2.85
CA VAL A 113 14.63 3.12 3.16
C VAL A 113 13.73 1.90 3.22
N TYR A 114 14.17 0.80 2.66
CA TYR A 114 13.60 -0.54 2.80
C TYR A 114 14.50 -1.34 3.74
N PRO A 115 14.25 -1.33 5.06
CA PRO A 115 15.05 -2.09 6.01
C PRO A 115 14.69 -3.57 5.96
N VAL A 116 15.60 -4.41 6.46
CA VAL A 116 15.30 -5.83 6.65
C VAL A 116 14.38 -5.99 7.85
N SER A 117 13.30 -6.73 7.68
CA SER A 117 12.36 -7.07 8.74
C SER A 117 11.94 -8.53 8.61
N GLU A 118 12.22 -9.35 9.63
CA GLU A 118 11.83 -10.77 9.66
C GLU A 118 10.30 -10.92 9.56
N ALA A 119 9.55 -10.06 10.26
CA ALA A 119 8.10 -10.05 10.18
C ALA A 119 7.60 -9.77 8.75
N ALA A 120 8.18 -8.79 8.07
CA ALA A 120 7.79 -8.47 6.70
C ALA A 120 8.22 -9.55 5.70
N LEU A 121 9.39 -10.16 5.86
CA LEU A 121 9.88 -11.26 5.02
C LEU A 121 8.97 -12.48 5.11
N LYS A 122 8.49 -12.83 6.30
CA LYS A 122 7.54 -13.93 6.54
C LYS A 122 6.26 -13.79 5.70
N HIS A 123 5.85 -12.57 5.39
CA HIS A 123 4.65 -12.25 4.61
C HIS A 123 4.96 -11.84 3.15
N GLY A 124 6.17 -12.03 2.67
CA GLY A 124 6.57 -11.65 1.32
C GLY A 124 6.55 -10.13 1.07
N ALA A 125 6.59 -9.34 2.13
CA ALA A 125 6.50 -7.88 2.12
C ALA A 125 7.82 -7.18 2.50
N GLY A 126 8.92 -7.91 2.59
CA GLY A 126 10.23 -7.42 2.99
C GLY A 126 11.30 -7.58 1.92
N VAL A 127 12.48 -7.04 2.20
CA VAL A 127 13.71 -7.21 1.42
C VAL A 127 14.74 -8.01 2.22
N GLU A 128 15.52 -8.84 1.55
CA GLU A 128 16.59 -9.63 2.19
C GLU A 128 17.83 -8.76 2.52
N GLN A 129 17.97 -7.62 1.85
CA GLN A 129 19.06 -6.70 2.04
C GLN A 129 18.52 -5.27 2.05
N GLU A 130 18.93 -4.48 3.05
CA GLU A 130 18.53 -3.08 3.14
C GLU A 130 18.94 -2.30 1.88
N THR A 131 18.01 -1.48 1.38
CA THR A 131 18.26 -0.61 0.22
C THR A 131 17.47 0.69 0.32
N THR A 132 17.98 1.74 -0.32
CA THR A 132 17.27 3.02 -0.52
C THR A 132 16.74 3.17 -1.94
N LYS A 133 16.95 2.15 -2.79
CA LYS A 133 16.58 2.20 -4.20
C LYS A 133 15.34 1.34 -4.45
N PRO A 134 14.21 1.95 -4.86
CA PRO A 134 13.02 1.18 -5.22
C PRO A 134 13.28 0.11 -6.29
N ALA A 135 14.15 0.38 -7.25
CA ALA A 135 14.48 -0.60 -8.29
C ALA A 135 15.11 -1.89 -7.73
N ASP A 136 15.96 -1.77 -6.69
CA ASP A 136 16.56 -2.93 -6.04
C ASP A 136 15.52 -3.66 -5.16
N ALA A 137 14.71 -2.90 -4.41
CA ALA A 137 13.67 -3.46 -3.54
C ALA A 137 12.60 -4.24 -4.31
N TYR A 138 12.12 -3.69 -5.42
CA TYR A 138 11.05 -4.28 -6.24
C TYR A 138 11.55 -5.13 -7.41
N GLY A 139 12.85 -5.36 -7.55
CA GLY A 139 13.44 -6.03 -8.71
C GLY A 139 12.94 -7.45 -9.00
N SER A 140 12.44 -8.15 -7.98
CA SER A 140 11.84 -9.49 -8.11
C SER A 140 10.34 -9.48 -8.38
N PHE A 141 9.69 -8.33 -8.30
CA PHE A 141 8.24 -8.19 -8.51
C PHE A 141 7.92 -7.90 -9.98
N ALA A 142 6.76 -8.36 -10.42
CA ALA A 142 6.26 -8.03 -11.74
C ALA A 142 5.99 -6.52 -11.86
N GLU A 143 6.20 -5.97 -13.05
CA GLU A 143 5.87 -4.57 -13.31
C GLU A 143 4.37 -4.30 -13.18
N TRP A 144 4.04 -3.10 -12.70
CA TRP A 144 2.66 -2.62 -12.64
C TRP A 144 2.04 -2.54 -14.04
N LYS A 145 0.99 -3.30 -14.25
CA LYS A 145 0.22 -3.28 -15.49
C LYS A 145 -0.98 -2.36 -15.33
N ARG A 146 -1.30 -1.64 -16.41
CA ARG A 146 -2.56 -0.91 -16.48
C ARG A 146 -3.71 -1.89 -16.47
N SER A 147 -4.70 -1.63 -15.64
CA SER A 147 -5.92 -2.41 -15.51
C SER A 147 -7.14 -1.51 -15.55
N LEU A 148 -8.28 -2.10 -15.76
CA LEU A 148 -9.59 -1.53 -15.47
C LEU A 148 -10.05 -2.03 -14.12
N TYR A 149 -11.04 -1.34 -13.55
CA TYR A 149 -11.77 -1.85 -12.40
C TYR A 149 -12.32 -3.25 -12.69
N GLN A 150 -12.26 -4.13 -11.72
CA GLN A 150 -12.90 -5.43 -11.79
C GLN A 150 -14.06 -5.46 -10.79
N GLU A 151 -15.21 -5.98 -11.24
CA GLU A 151 -16.38 -6.11 -10.40
C GLU A 151 -16.06 -6.87 -9.12
N GLY A 152 -16.60 -6.37 -8.00
CA GLY A 152 -16.36 -6.90 -6.66
C GLY A 152 -15.01 -6.48 -6.03
N TRP A 153 -14.19 -5.65 -6.64
CA TRP A 153 -12.99 -5.12 -5.97
C TRP A 153 -13.35 -4.17 -4.82
N LEU A 154 -14.36 -3.35 -5.01
CA LEU A 154 -14.86 -2.45 -3.98
C LEU A 154 -16.12 -3.02 -3.32
N PRO A 155 -16.38 -2.68 -2.05
CA PRO A 155 -17.62 -3.07 -1.39
C PRO A 155 -18.83 -2.47 -2.12
N ASP A 156 -19.97 -3.15 -1.99
CA ASP A 156 -21.25 -2.66 -2.54
C ASP A 156 -21.60 -1.27 -1.97
N ARG A 157 -22.25 -0.47 -2.80
CA ARG A 157 -22.69 0.89 -2.43
C ARG A 157 -23.90 0.88 -1.54
#